data_0f8e0fb2eeb981caeaa490f3b26c02f0
#
_entry.id   0f8e0fb2eeb981caeaa490f3b26c02f0
#
_cell.length_a   1.000
_cell.length_b   1.000
_cell.length_c   1.000
_cell.angle_alpha   90.00
_cell.angle_beta   90.00
_cell.angle_gamma   90.00
#
_symmetry.space_group_name_H-M   'P 1'
#
loop_
_entity.id
_entity.type
_entity.pdbx_description
1 polymer ?
#
loop_
_entity_poly.entity_id
_entity_poly.type
_entity_poly.pdbx_seq_one_letter_code
_entity_poly.pdbx_strand_id
1 'polypeptide(L)'
;MIPELIEYALQHREEILENAQSLRVNKKDAIERWIKYNPSSFEREFRVSATDGSLNFMEFRGFMLYAINAVSILYSRNGFEKEVKTGKVGLLPPSENVLERVRAQMGILEAKTTLNLIEEGELDLSLIDGSFISFLVKLRGIENDIKMFINLDPDFMEKYINAINEPKLDILAEEKATDIIGRDLDTDVLLNSMLTLEKVELLNVLIKLFRRYGGKLVAISKTSTSRRYFRYSLKPDLVIFDKLTQNTGFSKPNVVKLSLPKALKNYLDFSEDLMFTVFYARLEPREQVFRIEVFGERSMEDIKKLLDDLSVFTVRGYPYPLRRAHQEVEIRGEDMLRIYRILSLYHEERGREVLL
;
A
#
# COMPACT_ATOMS: atom_id res chain seq x y z
N MET A 1 14.70 16.52 27.25
CA MET A 1 15.49 15.27 27.08
C MET A 1 16.47 15.20 28.22
N ILE A 2 16.55 14.11 28.92
CA ILE A 2 17.46 13.95 30.05
C ILE A 2 18.93 13.84 29.56
N PRO A 3 19.88 14.48 30.23
CA PRO A 3 21.32 14.50 29.83
C PRO A 3 21.92 13.10 29.67
N GLU A 4 21.50 12.16 30.51
CA GLU A 4 21.98 10.77 30.51
C GLU A 4 21.76 10.03 29.20
N LEU A 5 20.70 10.39 28.44
CA LEU A 5 20.47 9.83 27.09
C LEU A 5 21.51 10.29 26.09
N ILE A 6 21.98 11.54 26.21
CA ILE A 6 23.03 12.09 25.34
C ILE A 6 24.35 11.42 25.68
N GLU A 7 24.66 11.31 26.99
CA GLU A 7 25.88 10.65 27.46
C GLU A 7 25.93 9.19 27.04
N TYR A 8 24.83 8.43 27.20
CA TYR A 8 24.70 7.07 26.72
C TYR A 8 24.95 6.96 25.21
N ALA A 9 24.36 7.84 24.42
CA ALA A 9 24.55 7.86 22.97
C ALA A 9 26.00 8.15 22.57
N LEU A 10 26.70 9.01 23.30
CA LEU A 10 28.12 9.31 23.08
C LEU A 10 29.01 8.11 23.46
N GLN A 11 28.78 7.50 24.61
CA GLN A 11 29.55 6.35 25.10
C GLN A 11 29.40 5.12 24.18
N HIS A 12 28.19 4.89 23.62
CA HIS A 12 27.89 3.71 22.79
C HIS A 12 27.86 4.05 21.29
N ARG A 13 28.35 5.22 20.89
CA ARG A 13 28.27 5.72 19.52
C ARG A 13 28.85 4.73 18.49
N GLU A 14 30.02 4.19 18.75
CA GLU A 14 30.69 3.28 17.80
C GLU A 14 29.91 1.98 17.65
N GLU A 15 29.49 1.37 18.73
CA GLU A 15 28.65 0.16 18.73
C GLU A 15 27.33 0.36 17.98
N ILE A 16 26.64 1.47 18.27
CA ILE A 16 25.38 1.80 17.61
C ILE A 16 25.59 2.01 16.11
N LEU A 17 26.66 2.71 15.69
CA LEU A 17 26.97 2.95 14.30
C LEU A 17 27.41 1.66 13.58
N GLU A 18 28.18 0.79 14.22
CA GLU A 18 28.57 -0.51 13.66
C GLU A 18 27.31 -1.38 13.42
N ASN A 19 26.41 -1.46 14.40
CA ASN A 19 25.15 -2.17 14.26
C ASN A 19 24.26 -1.56 13.16
N ALA A 20 24.22 -0.24 13.03
CA ALA A 20 23.48 0.46 11.99
C ALA A 20 24.07 0.21 10.59
N GLN A 21 25.37 0.08 10.44
CA GLN A 21 26.06 -0.07 9.16
C GLN A 21 26.28 -1.54 8.74
N SER A 22 26.36 -2.46 9.69
CA SER A 22 26.61 -3.88 9.43
C SER A 22 25.50 -4.49 8.57
N LEU A 23 25.89 -5.08 7.44
CA LEU A 23 24.98 -5.81 6.54
C LEU A 23 24.94 -7.31 6.85
N ARG A 24 26.04 -7.86 7.46
CA ARG A 24 26.21 -9.29 7.71
C ARG A 24 25.96 -10.16 6.47
N VAL A 25 26.33 -9.66 5.29
CA VAL A 25 26.14 -10.31 3.99
C VAL A 25 27.42 -10.20 3.18
N ASN A 26 27.78 -11.28 2.49
CA ASN A 26 28.88 -11.25 1.55
C ASN A 26 28.48 -10.42 0.31
N LYS A 27 29.31 -9.42 -0.02
CA LYS A 27 29.10 -8.57 -1.20
C LYS A 27 28.99 -9.39 -2.50
N LYS A 28 29.74 -10.48 -2.60
CA LYS A 28 29.73 -11.38 -3.77
C LYS A 28 28.33 -11.99 -3.98
N ASP A 29 27.68 -12.43 -2.91
CA ASP A 29 26.33 -13.02 -2.97
C ASP A 29 25.28 -12.03 -3.48
N ALA A 30 25.41 -10.75 -3.10
CA ALA A 30 24.52 -9.71 -3.60
C ALA A 30 24.73 -9.43 -5.10
N ILE A 31 25.99 -9.37 -5.54
CA ILE A 31 26.37 -9.13 -6.93
C ILE A 31 25.95 -10.30 -7.83
N GLU A 32 26.09 -11.55 -7.40
CA GLU A 32 25.67 -12.74 -8.17
C GLU A 32 24.15 -12.83 -8.37
N ARG A 33 23.39 -12.20 -7.48
CA ARG A 33 21.92 -12.10 -7.58
C ARG A 33 21.45 -10.88 -8.35
N TRP A 34 22.36 -9.97 -8.72
CA TRP A 34 22.05 -8.74 -9.44
C TRP A 34 22.34 -8.91 -10.94
N ILE A 35 21.34 -8.62 -11.75
CA ILE A 35 21.43 -8.66 -13.22
C ILE A 35 21.59 -7.23 -13.70
N LYS A 36 22.77 -6.93 -14.26
CA LYS A 36 23.01 -5.63 -14.87
C LYS A 36 22.13 -5.47 -16.11
N TYR A 37 21.39 -4.41 -16.16
CA TYR A 37 20.53 -4.05 -17.27
C TYR A 37 20.42 -2.54 -17.38
N ASN A 38 20.63 -2.00 -18.55
CA ASN A 38 20.44 -0.58 -18.83
C ASN A 38 19.12 -0.44 -19.59
N PRO A 39 18.07 0.08 -18.97
CA PRO A 39 16.80 0.30 -19.65
C PRO A 39 16.99 1.23 -20.86
N SER A 40 16.31 0.92 -21.95
CA SER A 40 16.29 1.73 -23.17
C SER A 40 14.95 2.44 -23.32
N SER A 41 14.99 3.75 -23.49
CA SER A 41 13.78 4.48 -23.85
C SER A 41 13.37 4.21 -25.29
N PHE A 42 12.08 4.20 -25.56
CA PHE A 42 11.50 4.02 -26.90
C PHE A 42 10.59 5.19 -27.27
N GLU A 43 10.26 5.34 -28.55
CA GLU A 43 9.49 6.48 -29.07
C GLU A 43 8.01 6.14 -29.40
N ARG A 44 7.43 5.10 -28.83
CA ARG A 44 6.00 4.83 -29.01
C ARG A 44 5.13 5.69 -28.10
N GLU A 45 3.89 5.90 -28.46
CA GLU A 45 2.86 6.38 -27.53
C GLU A 45 2.79 5.44 -26.33
N PHE A 46 2.79 6.01 -25.15
CA PHE A 46 2.75 5.25 -23.89
C PHE A 46 2.00 6.03 -22.83
N ARG A 47 1.01 5.38 -22.22
CA ARG A 47 0.16 5.98 -21.18
C ARG A 47 0.36 5.22 -19.88
N VAL A 48 0.68 5.96 -18.83
CA VAL A 48 0.91 5.41 -17.49
C VAL A 48 0.03 6.10 -16.47
N SER A 49 -0.66 5.32 -15.65
CA SER A 49 -1.29 5.87 -14.44
C SER A 49 -0.40 5.68 -13.22
N ALA A 50 -0.56 6.56 -12.25
CA ALA A 50 0.11 6.45 -10.95
C ALA A 50 -0.87 6.78 -9.84
N THR A 51 -0.92 5.94 -8.82
CA THR A 51 -1.81 6.09 -7.66
C THR A 51 -1.00 6.16 -6.38
N ASP A 52 -1.38 7.09 -5.51
CA ASP A 52 -0.89 7.19 -4.14
C ASP A 52 -2.01 7.69 -3.23
N GLY A 53 -1.91 7.40 -1.94
CA GLY A 53 -2.80 7.87 -0.90
C GLY A 53 -2.04 8.44 0.29
N SER A 54 -2.72 9.27 1.07
CA SER A 54 -2.18 9.83 2.29
C SER A 54 -3.18 9.72 3.42
N LEU A 55 -2.66 9.61 4.63
CA LEU A 55 -3.44 9.66 5.86
C LEU A 55 -2.75 10.55 6.90
N ASN A 56 -3.57 11.23 7.69
CA ASN A 56 -3.12 11.90 8.90
C ASN A 56 -4.22 11.83 9.97
N PHE A 57 -3.88 11.97 11.23
CA PHE A 57 -4.83 11.85 12.33
C PHE A 57 -4.44 12.67 13.55
N MET A 58 -5.44 12.92 14.40
CA MET A 58 -5.31 13.51 15.73
C MET A 58 -6.03 12.65 16.75
N GLU A 59 -5.36 12.34 17.86
CA GLU A 59 -5.93 11.52 18.94
C GLU A 59 -6.58 12.40 19.99
N PHE A 60 -7.81 12.08 20.34
CA PHE A 60 -8.58 12.61 21.45
C PHE A 60 -8.88 11.51 22.47
N ARG A 61 -9.37 11.85 23.64
CA ARG A 61 -9.71 10.86 24.68
C ARG A 61 -10.83 9.92 24.24
N GLY A 62 -11.84 10.44 23.54
CA GLY A 62 -13.02 9.69 23.13
C GLY A 62 -13.00 9.16 21.68
N PHE A 63 -12.08 9.65 20.84
CA PHE A 63 -12.03 9.27 19.40
C PHE A 63 -10.70 9.65 18.77
N MET A 64 -10.47 9.10 17.57
CA MET A 64 -9.44 9.55 16.64
C MET A 64 -10.12 10.32 15.50
N LEU A 65 -9.75 11.59 15.32
CA LEU A 65 -10.06 12.34 14.09
C LEU A 65 -9.04 11.96 13.02
N TYR A 66 -9.50 11.50 11.87
CA TYR A 66 -8.62 11.15 10.75
C TYR A 66 -9.04 11.84 9.46
N ALA A 67 -8.08 12.04 8.60
CA ALA A 67 -8.27 12.45 7.22
C ALA A 67 -7.46 11.49 6.32
N ILE A 68 -8.09 11.03 5.25
CA ILE A 68 -7.49 10.19 4.22
C ILE A 68 -7.86 10.72 2.86
N ASN A 69 -6.97 10.55 1.90
CA ASN A 69 -7.26 10.83 0.50
C ASN A 69 -6.51 9.86 -0.41
N ALA A 70 -6.89 9.82 -1.67
CA ALA A 70 -6.18 9.12 -2.73
C ALA A 70 -6.33 9.86 -4.05
N VAL A 71 -5.31 9.76 -4.90
CA VAL A 71 -5.32 10.24 -6.26
C VAL A 71 -4.77 9.19 -7.21
N SER A 72 -5.39 9.06 -8.36
CA SER A 72 -4.85 8.36 -9.52
C SER A 72 -4.68 9.38 -10.65
N ILE A 73 -3.48 9.49 -11.20
CA ILE A 73 -3.12 10.46 -12.23
C ILE A 73 -2.72 9.72 -13.49
N LEU A 74 -3.20 10.15 -14.65
CA LEU A 74 -2.83 9.61 -15.95
C LEU A 74 -1.87 10.56 -16.67
N TYR A 75 -0.77 9.99 -17.13
CA TYR A 75 0.23 10.65 -17.95
C TYR A 75 0.41 9.93 -19.29
N SER A 76 0.60 10.71 -20.36
CA SER A 76 1.22 10.27 -21.61
C SER A 76 2.60 10.89 -21.76
N ARG A 77 3.28 10.61 -22.86
CA ARG A 77 4.54 11.31 -23.20
C ARG A 77 4.36 12.82 -23.36
N ASN A 78 3.15 13.27 -23.70
CA ASN A 78 2.82 14.69 -23.84
C ASN A 78 2.58 15.39 -22.49
N GLY A 79 2.60 14.64 -21.38
CA GLY A 79 2.44 15.15 -20.05
C GLY A 79 1.18 14.64 -19.35
N PHE A 80 0.68 15.43 -18.40
CA PHE A 80 -0.54 15.16 -17.65
C PHE A 80 -1.78 15.15 -18.56
N GLU A 81 -2.65 14.15 -18.39
CA GLU A 81 -3.91 14.02 -19.13
C GLU A 81 -5.14 14.26 -18.23
N LYS A 82 -5.24 13.52 -17.14
CA LYS A 82 -6.36 13.61 -16.19
C LYS A 82 -6.02 13.02 -14.83
N GLU A 83 -6.89 13.26 -13.87
CA GLU A 83 -6.83 12.68 -12.55
C GLU A 83 -8.20 12.27 -12.02
N VAL A 84 -8.21 11.28 -11.13
CA VAL A 84 -9.35 10.89 -10.30
C VAL A 84 -8.89 11.00 -8.86
N LYS A 85 -9.61 11.77 -8.03
CA LYS A 85 -9.26 11.96 -6.63
C LYS A 85 -10.48 11.91 -5.72
N THR A 86 -10.27 11.44 -4.51
CA THR A 86 -11.28 11.38 -3.46
C THR A 86 -10.62 11.51 -2.09
N GLY A 87 -11.42 11.80 -1.08
CA GLY A 87 -10.95 11.87 0.29
C GLY A 87 -12.09 11.78 1.30
N LYS A 88 -11.74 11.43 2.53
CA LYS A 88 -12.68 11.32 3.65
C LYS A 88 -12.07 11.89 4.91
N VAL A 89 -12.91 12.58 5.69
CA VAL A 89 -12.62 12.96 7.07
C VAL A 89 -13.64 12.25 7.95
N GLY A 90 -13.19 11.68 9.05
CA GLY A 90 -14.08 10.95 9.95
C GLY A 90 -13.56 10.86 11.37
N LEU A 91 -14.40 10.31 12.23
CA LEU A 91 -14.09 9.99 13.61
C LEU A 91 -14.18 8.48 13.80
N LEU A 92 -13.19 7.89 14.47
CA LEU A 92 -13.23 6.48 14.87
C LEU A 92 -13.12 6.38 16.40
N PRO A 93 -13.91 5.50 17.03
CA PRO A 93 -13.76 5.22 18.45
C PRO A 93 -12.38 4.61 18.75
N PRO A 94 -11.83 4.82 19.95
CA PRO A 94 -10.57 4.21 20.35
C PRO A 94 -10.68 2.69 20.30
N SER A 95 -9.74 2.05 19.61
CA SER A 95 -9.60 0.59 19.55
C SER A 95 -8.15 0.23 19.25
N GLU A 96 -7.77 -1.01 19.54
CA GLU A 96 -6.41 -1.49 19.25
C GLU A 96 -6.07 -1.42 17.74
N ASN A 97 -7.09 -1.54 16.88
CA ASN A 97 -6.94 -1.61 15.43
C ASN A 97 -7.27 -0.30 14.70
N VAL A 98 -7.50 0.80 15.40
CA VAL A 98 -7.99 2.06 14.81
C VAL A 98 -7.09 2.56 13.67
N LEU A 99 -5.77 2.55 13.83
CA LEU A 99 -4.84 2.99 12.78
C LEU A 99 -4.80 2.02 11.60
N GLU A 100 -5.01 0.72 11.85
CA GLU A 100 -5.09 -0.28 10.78
C GLU A 100 -6.37 -0.11 9.95
N ARG A 101 -7.49 0.27 10.58
CA ARG A 101 -8.74 0.65 9.91
C ARG A 101 -8.52 1.86 9.00
N VAL A 102 -7.92 2.94 9.49
CA VAL A 102 -7.62 4.13 8.67
C VAL A 102 -6.76 3.77 7.46
N ARG A 103 -5.76 2.89 7.63
CA ARG A 103 -4.93 2.39 6.52
C ARG A 103 -5.70 1.52 5.53
N ALA A 104 -6.61 0.68 6.00
CA ALA A 104 -7.46 -0.13 5.13
C ALA A 104 -8.39 0.76 4.30
N GLN A 105 -9.00 1.76 4.94
CA GLN A 105 -9.86 2.75 4.30
C GLN A 105 -9.10 3.57 3.24
N MET A 106 -7.89 4.03 3.52
CA MET A 106 -7.02 4.69 2.54
C MET A 106 -6.77 3.78 1.34
N GLY A 107 -6.40 2.51 1.58
CA GLY A 107 -6.18 1.52 0.51
C GLY A 107 -7.44 1.25 -0.33
N ILE A 108 -8.65 1.30 0.24
CA ILE A 108 -9.91 1.23 -0.52
C ILE A 108 -10.02 2.41 -1.50
N LEU A 109 -9.73 3.62 -1.03
CA LEU A 109 -9.77 4.81 -1.89
C LEU A 109 -8.72 4.74 -3.00
N GLU A 110 -7.48 4.31 -2.71
CA GLU A 110 -6.43 4.09 -3.71
C GLU A 110 -6.87 3.07 -4.77
N ALA A 111 -7.38 1.92 -4.34
CA ALA A 111 -7.84 0.89 -5.27
C ALA A 111 -9.03 1.34 -6.13
N LYS A 112 -10.00 2.07 -5.55
CA LYS A 112 -11.17 2.60 -6.26
C LYS A 112 -10.81 3.72 -7.23
N THR A 113 -9.94 4.66 -6.87
CA THR A 113 -9.46 5.70 -7.79
C THR A 113 -8.67 5.09 -8.95
N THR A 114 -7.84 4.06 -8.67
CA THR A 114 -7.14 3.30 -9.71
C THR A 114 -8.13 2.65 -10.67
N LEU A 115 -9.11 1.91 -10.15
CA LEU A 115 -10.10 1.21 -10.97
C LEU A 115 -10.89 2.19 -11.83
N ASN A 116 -11.39 3.28 -11.26
CA ASN A 116 -12.15 4.29 -11.97
C ASN A 116 -11.33 4.91 -13.11
N LEU A 117 -10.07 5.30 -12.84
CA LEU A 117 -9.21 5.89 -13.86
C LEU A 117 -8.94 4.94 -15.02
N ILE A 118 -8.71 3.66 -14.72
CA ILE A 118 -8.38 2.64 -15.74
C ILE A 118 -9.61 2.29 -16.60
N GLU A 119 -10.82 2.27 -16.01
CA GLU A 119 -12.07 1.96 -16.73
C GLU A 119 -12.44 3.04 -17.74
N GLU A 120 -11.98 4.27 -17.56
CA GLU A 120 -12.26 5.39 -18.47
C GLU A 120 -11.39 5.45 -19.73
N GLY A 121 -10.38 4.60 -19.86
CA GLY A 121 -9.54 4.62 -21.06
C GLY A 121 -8.42 3.59 -21.09
N GLU A 122 -7.84 3.41 -22.26
CA GLU A 122 -6.69 2.53 -22.42
C GLU A 122 -5.43 3.11 -21.80
N LEU A 123 -4.66 2.25 -21.10
CA LEU A 123 -3.33 2.57 -20.59
C LEU A 123 -2.40 1.36 -20.75
N ASP A 124 -1.12 1.63 -20.78
CA ASP A 124 -0.08 0.59 -20.91
C ASP A 124 0.34 0.06 -19.56
N LEU A 125 0.43 0.94 -18.53
CA LEU A 125 0.94 0.60 -17.20
C LEU A 125 0.22 1.39 -16.12
N SER A 126 -0.05 0.75 -14.99
CA SER A 126 -0.59 1.39 -13.78
C SER A 126 0.35 1.16 -12.60
N LEU A 127 0.89 2.25 -12.06
CA LEU A 127 1.83 2.25 -10.95
C LEU A 127 1.09 2.55 -9.65
N ILE A 128 1.40 1.79 -8.60
CA ILE A 128 0.82 1.99 -7.26
C ILE A 128 1.98 2.15 -6.28
N ASP A 129 1.97 3.22 -5.47
CA ASP A 129 2.95 3.38 -4.38
C ASP A 129 2.59 2.41 -3.25
N GLY A 130 3.46 1.45 -2.96
CA GLY A 130 3.24 0.48 -1.91
C GLY A 130 3.45 -0.97 -2.32
N SER A 131 2.71 -1.90 -1.69
CA SER A 131 2.90 -3.35 -1.85
C SER A 131 1.57 -4.09 -1.75
N PHE A 132 1.17 -4.77 -2.80
CA PHE A 132 0.02 -5.70 -2.81
C PHE A 132 0.23 -6.84 -1.82
N ILE A 133 1.42 -7.42 -1.80
CA ILE A 133 1.75 -8.56 -0.93
C ILE A 133 1.64 -8.19 0.54
N SER A 134 2.10 -7.00 0.93
CA SER A 134 2.03 -6.54 2.32
C SER A 134 0.59 -6.44 2.80
N PHE A 135 -0.32 -5.98 1.96
CA PHE A 135 -1.74 -5.96 2.27
C PHE A 135 -2.32 -7.38 2.34
N LEU A 136 -2.08 -8.20 1.31
CA LEU A 136 -2.65 -9.55 1.21
C LEU A 136 -2.19 -10.47 2.35
N VAL A 137 -0.95 -10.31 2.83
CA VAL A 137 -0.46 -11.06 4.01
C VAL A 137 -1.23 -10.69 5.28
N LYS A 138 -1.68 -9.45 5.42
CA LYS A 138 -2.49 -8.99 6.56
C LYS A 138 -3.94 -9.50 6.55
N LEU A 139 -4.39 -10.11 5.45
CA LEU A 139 -5.67 -10.82 5.40
C LEU A 139 -5.65 -12.17 6.15
N ARG A 140 -4.46 -12.63 6.57
CA ARG A 140 -4.38 -13.82 7.41
C ARG A 140 -5.00 -13.51 8.77
N GLY A 141 -5.93 -14.35 9.19
CA GLY A 141 -6.62 -14.19 10.48
C GLY A 141 -8.05 -13.66 10.41
N ILE A 142 -8.48 -13.08 9.28
CA ILE A 142 -9.88 -12.61 9.14
C ILE A 142 -10.90 -13.76 8.98
N GLU A 143 -10.44 -14.99 8.81
CA GLU A 143 -11.32 -16.14 8.55
C GLU A 143 -12.28 -16.43 9.71
N ASN A 144 -11.88 -16.19 10.94
CA ASN A 144 -12.73 -16.38 12.11
C ASN A 144 -13.85 -15.32 12.17
N ASP A 145 -13.52 -14.06 11.86
CA ASP A 145 -14.52 -12.99 11.83
C ASP A 145 -15.54 -13.21 10.71
N ILE A 146 -15.08 -13.69 9.54
CA ILE A 146 -15.97 -14.04 8.44
C ILE A 146 -16.92 -15.19 8.84
N LYS A 147 -16.41 -16.22 9.50
CA LYS A 147 -17.24 -17.31 10.00
C LYS A 147 -18.25 -16.84 11.05
N MET A 148 -17.89 -15.88 11.88
CA MET A 148 -18.80 -15.26 12.83
C MET A 148 -19.98 -14.60 12.10
N PHE A 149 -19.71 -13.78 11.09
CA PHE A 149 -20.77 -13.17 10.27
C PHE A 149 -21.67 -14.19 9.58
N ILE A 150 -21.09 -15.26 9.02
CA ILE A 150 -21.85 -16.36 8.38
C ILE A 150 -22.71 -17.11 9.41
N ASN A 151 -22.26 -17.23 10.65
CA ASN A 151 -23.05 -17.85 11.72
C ASN A 151 -24.22 -16.98 12.18
N LEU A 152 -24.06 -15.63 12.11
CA LEU A 152 -25.14 -14.69 12.43
C LEU A 152 -26.22 -14.65 11.33
N ASP A 153 -25.81 -14.56 10.09
CA ASP A 153 -26.66 -14.62 8.88
C ASP A 153 -25.88 -15.39 7.79
N PRO A 154 -26.34 -16.60 7.39
CA PRO A 154 -25.68 -17.39 6.34
C PRO A 154 -25.48 -16.64 5.02
N ASP A 155 -26.38 -15.70 4.71
CA ASP A 155 -26.34 -14.91 3.48
C ASP A 155 -25.60 -13.59 3.64
N PHE A 156 -25.07 -13.29 4.85
CA PHE A 156 -24.45 -12.01 5.16
C PHE A 156 -23.33 -11.64 4.16
N MET A 157 -22.38 -12.56 3.94
CA MET A 157 -21.25 -12.27 3.08
C MET A 157 -21.64 -12.04 1.62
N GLU A 158 -22.64 -12.74 1.12
CA GLU A 158 -23.18 -12.54 -0.23
C GLU A 158 -23.84 -11.15 -0.35
N LYS A 159 -24.73 -10.84 0.59
CA LYS A 159 -25.39 -9.52 0.66
C LYS A 159 -24.37 -8.39 0.77
N TYR A 160 -23.36 -8.56 1.63
CA TYR A 160 -22.32 -7.56 1.86
C TYR A 160 -21.47 -7.31 0.62
N ILE A 161 -20.95 -8.37 -0.02
CA ILE A 161 -20.15 -8.23 -1.23
C ILE A 161 -20.93 -7.63 -2.38
N ASN A 162 -22.22 -7.99 -2.53
CA ASN A 162 -23.10 -7.36 -3.52
C ASN A 162 -23.28 -5.87 -3.24
N ALA A 163 -23.48 -5.50 -1.97
CA ALA A 163 -23.68 -4.11 -1.56
C ALA A 163 -22.42 -3.22 -1.77
N ILE A 164 -21.23 -3.74 -1.46
CA ILE A 164 -19.96 -2.99 -1.67
C ILE A 164 -19.51 -2.93 -3.14
N ASN A 165 -20.21 -3.62 -4.05
CA ASN A 165 -19.94 -3.56 -5.49
C ASN A 165 -20.44 -2.27 -6.17
N GLU A 166 -21.08 -1.37 -5.45
CA GLU A 166 -21.49 -0.07 -5.98
C GLU A 166 -20.29 0.72 -6.52
N PRO A 167 -20.40 1.35 -7.71
CA PRO A 167 -19.32 2.11 -8.32
C PRO A 167 -19.17 3.51 -7.69
N LYS A 168 -18.98 3.55 -6.37
CA LYS A 168 -18.78 4.80 -5.61
C LYS A 168 -17.32 4.95 -5.20
N LEU A 169 -16.79 6.16 -5.34
CA LEU A 169 -15.46 6.55 -4.83
C LEU A 169 -15.52 6.89 -3.33
N ASP A 170 -16.10 5.98 -2.54
CA ASP A 170 -16.26 6.11 -1.09
C ASP A 170 -16.03 4.75 -0.42
N ILE A 171 -15.93 4.75 0.90
CA ILE A 171 -15.81 3.56 1.73
C ILE A 171 -17.21 3.12 2.13
N LEU A 172 -17.62 1.95 1.71
CA LEU A 172 -18.97 1.43 1.89
C LEU A 172 -19.09 0.47 3.08
N ALA A 173 -17.98 -0.04 3.60
CA ALA A 173 -17.97 -1.10 4.60
C ALA A 173 -18.86 -0.82 5.82
N GLU A 174 -18.75 0.37 6.41
CA GLU A 174 -19.51 0.73 7.62
C GLU A 174 -21.00 0.90 7.33
N GLU A 175 -21.35 1.64 6.26
CA GLU A 175 -22.74 1.85 5.84
C GLU A 175 -23.42 0.51 5.56
N LYS A 176 -22.82 -0.30 4.68
CA LYS A 176 -23.43 -1.56 4.23
C LYS A 176 -23.48 -2.64 5.30
N ALA A 177 -22.48 -2.68 6.18
CA ALA A 177 -22.52 -3.58 7.33
C ALA A 177 -23.69 -3.23 8.27
N THR A 178 -23.85 -1.95 8.58
CA THR A 178 -24.94 -1.48 9.47
C THR A 178 -26.32 -1.75 8.84
N ASP A 179 -26.48 -1.55 7.53
CA ASP A 179 -27.73 -1.81 6.83
C ASP A 179 -28.13 -3.29 6.85
N ILE A 180 -27.15 -4.22 6.75
CA ILE A 180 -27.40 -5.66 6.69
C ILE A 180 -27.61 -6.26 8.09
N ILE A 181 -26.78 -5.87 9.06
CA ILE A 181 -26.78 -6.46 10.40
C ILE A 181 -27.93 -5.87 11.24
N GLY A 182 -28.37 -4.65 10.93
CA GLY A 182 -29.29 -3.92 11.78
C GLY A 182 -28.60 -3.34 13.02
N ARG A 183 -29.39 -2.75 13.93
CA ARG A 183 -28.89 -2.08 15.14
C ARG A 183 -28.69 -3.01 16.36
N ASP A 184 -28.94 -4.31 16.19
CA ASP A 184 -29.04 -5.25 17.30
C ASP A 184 -27.70 -5.97 17.62
N LEU A 185 -26.59 -5.63 16.93
CA LEU A 185 -25.27 -6.18 17.24
C LEU A 185 -24.66 -5.44 18.44
N ASP A 186 -24.01 -6.22 19.30
CA ASP A 186 -23.13 -5.68 20.33
C ASP A 186 -22.09 -4.74 19.68
N THR A 187 -22.01 -3.52 20.19
CA THR A 187 -21.15 -2.47 19.65
C THR A 187 -19.67 -2.91 19.61
N ASP A 188 -19.21 -3.62 20.60
CA ASP A 188 -17.81 -4.10 20.67
C ASP A 188 -17.54 -5.15 19.59
N VAL A 189 -18.50 -6.04 19.33
CA VAL A 189 -18.39 -7.03 18.24
C VAL A 189 -18.33 -6.33 16.89
N LEU A 190 -19.20 -5.34 16.66
CA LEU A 190 -19.20 -4.57 15.41
C LEU A 190 -17.88 -3.82 15.22
N LEU A 191 -17.40 -3.10 16.24
CA LEU A 191 -16.16 -2.32 16.16
C LEU A 191 -14.93 -3.20 15.88
N ASN A 192 -14.83 -4.36 16.53
CA ASN A 192 -13.73 -5.29 16.33
C ASN A 192 -13.76 -5.94 14.94
N SER A 193 -14.93 -6.10 14.36
CA SER A 193 -15.11 -6.76 13.07
C SER A 193 -15.07 -5.80 11.87
N MET A 194 -15.17 -4.49 12.09
CA MET A 194 -15.17 -3.49 11.02
C MET A 194 -13.87 -3.53 10.19
N LEU A 195 -12.73 -3.74 10.81
CA LEU A 195 -11.46 -3.89 10.09
C LEU A 195 -11.50 -5.05 9.08
N THR A 196 -12.14 -6.16 9.46
CA THR A 196 -12.32 -7.32 8.57
C THR A 196 -13.18 -6.96 7.36
N LEU A 197 -14.28 -6.25 7.57
CA LEU A 197 -15.17 -5.81 6.49
C LEU A 197 -14.50 -4.80 5.56
N GLU A 198 -13.77 -3.83 6.11
CA GLU A 198 -12.93 -2.91 5.34
C GLU A 198 -11.87 -3.64 4.51
N LYS A 199 -11.21 -4.66 5.08
CA LYS A 199 -10.27 -5.51 4.35
C LYS A 199 -10.94 -6.32 3.23
N VAL A 200 -12.17 -6.79 3.45
CA VAL A 200 -12.96 -7.50 2.40
C VAL A 200 -13.32 -6.55 1.27
N GLU A 201 -13.73 -5.32 1.57
CA GLU A 201 -14.00 -4.30 0.55
C GLU A 201 -12.77 -4.00 -0.30
N LEU A 202 -11.62 -3.74 0.34
CA LEU A 202 -10.36 -3.52 -0.37
C LEU A 202 -9.98 -4.72 -1.24
N LEU A 203 -10.07 -5.94 -0.70
CA LEU A 203 -9.78 -7.16 -1.43
C LEU A 203 -10.68 -7.33 -2.65
N ASN A 204 -11.97 -7.05 -2.52
CA ASN A 204 -12.94 -7.11 -3.63
C ASN A 204 -12.55 -6.19 -4.78
N VAL A 205 -12.12 -4.95 -4.50
CA VAL A 205 -11.66 -4.01 -5.53
C VAL A 205 -10.34 -4.47 -6.16
N LEU A 206 -9.39 -4.94 -5.34
CA LEU A 206 -8.10 -5.46 -5.84
C LEU A 206 -8.27 -6.68 -6.75
N ILE A 207 -9.20 -7.58 -6.43
CA ILE A 207 -9.49 -8.74 -7.30
C ILE A 207 -10.03 -8.27 -8.66
N LYS A 208 -10.89 -7.27 -8.69
CA LYS A 208 -11.36 -6.70 -9.96
C LYS A 208 -10.21 -6.13 -10.77
N LEU A 209 -9.29 -5.40 -10.11
CA LEU A 209 -8.08 -4.87 -10.74
C LEU A 209 -7.18 -5.99 -11.29
N PHE A 210 -6.90 -7.02 -10.48
CA PHE A 210 -6.05 -8.13 -10.90
C PHE A 210 -6.64 -8.93 -12.07
N ARG A 211 -7.94 -9.15 -12.09
CA ARG A 211 -8.61 -9.89 -13.17
C ARG A 211 -8.57 -9.13 -14.49
N ARG A 212 -8.89 -7.84 -14.47
CA ARG A 212 -9.03 -7.05 -15.69
C ARG A 212 -7.71 -6.49 -16.20
N TYR A 213 -6.83 -6.11 -15.28
CA TYR A 213 -5.65 -5.29 -15.58
C TYR A 213 -4.35 -5.85 -14.99
N GLY A 214 -4.35 -7.05 -14.43
CA GLY A 214 -3.21 -7.60 -13.67
C GLY A 214 -1.88 -7.55 -14.41
N GLY A 215 -1.91 -7.72 -15.74
CA GLY A 215 -0.71 -7.61 -16.58
C GLY A 215 -0.10 -6.21 -16.63
N LYS A 216 -0.86 -5.18 -16.28
CA LYS A 216 -0.46 -3.76 -16.34
C LYS A 216 -0.21 -3.16 -14.95
N LEU A 217 -0.57 -3.89 -13.87
CA LEU A 217 -0.46 -3.40 -12.49
C LEU A 217 0.93 -3.64 -11.92
N VAL A 218 1.57 -2.59 -11.44
CA VAL A 218 2.90 -2.62 -10.83
C VAL A 218 2.90 -1.85 -9.53
N ALA A 219 3.21 -2.52 -8.43
CA ALA A 219 3.44 -1.85 -7.15
C ALA A 219 4.93 -1.57 -6.95
N ILE A 220 5.27 -0.36 -6.53
CA ILE A 220 6.64 0.10 -6.30
C ILE A 220 6.76 0.57 -4.86
N SER A 221 7.62 -0.10 -4.08
CA SER A 221 7.85 0.23 -2.67
C SER A 221 9.24 0.81 -2.44
N LYS A 222 9.29 1.95 -1.74
CA LYS A 222 10.51 2.63 -1.28
C LYS A 222 11.10 1.96 -0.04
N THR A 223 10.28 1.19 0.68
CA THR A 223 10.66 0.47 1.91
C THR A 223 10.21 -0.99 1.83
N SER A 224 10.93 -1.88 2.51
CA SER A 224 10.58 -3.29 2.59
C SER A 224 11.21 -3.90 3.82
N THR A 225 10.50 -4.81 4.49
CA THR A 225 11.04 -5.62 5.59
C THR A 225 11.43 -7.03 5.13
N SER A 226 11.27 -7.35 3.84
CA SER A 226 11.53 -8.67 3.28
C SER A 226 13.02 -9.04 3.35
N ARG A 227 13.28 -10.31 3.70
CA ARG A 227 14.61 -10.94 3.78
C ARG A 227 14.61 -12.28 3.05
N ARG A 228 14.07 -12.32 1.84
CA ARG A 228 13.96 -13.58 1.07
C ARG A 228 15.26 -14.00 0.44
N TYR A 229 16.08 -13.02 0.00
CA TYR A 229 17.40 -13.28 -0.59
C TYR A 229 18.48 -13.49 0.47
N PHE A 230 18.40 -12.71 1.58
CA PHE A 230 19.42 -12.69 2.62
C PHE A 230 18.82 -12.98 3.99
N ARG A 231 18.36 -14.21 4.18
CA ARG A 231 17.57 -14.65 5.37
C ARG A 231 18.30 -14.46 6.70
N TYR A 232 19.61 -14.50 6.70
CA TYR A 232 20.44 -14.36 7.91
C TYR A 232 20.87 -12.91 8.19
N SER A 233 20.53 -11.98 7.32
CA SER A 233 20.80 -10.56 7.54
C SER A 233 19.79 -9.93 8.48
N LEU A 234 20.25 -8.99 9.29
CA LEU A 234 19.37 -8.10 10.07
C LEU A 234 18.74 -7.01 9.20
N LYS A 235 19.33 -6.73 8.04
CA LYS A 235 18.84 -5.72 7.11
C LYS A 235 17.91 -6.34 6.06
N PRO A 236 16.88 -5.62 5.62
CA PRO A 236 16.04 -6.04 4.50
C PRO A 236 16.82 -6.18 3.18
N ASP A 237 16.35 -7.06 2.31
CA ASP A 237 16.93 -7.28 0.97
C ASP A 237 17.11 -5.99 0.17
N LEU A 238 16.12 -5.08 0.24
CA LEU A 238 16.16 -3.77 -0.42
C LEU A 238 17.40 -2.97 -0.04
N VAL A 239 17.69 -2.87 1.26
CA VAL A 239 18.87 -2.14 1.79
C VAL A 239 20.17 -2.80 1.38
N ILE A 240 20.21 -4.13 1.31
CA ILE A 240 21.40 -4.89 0.92
C ILE A 240 21.72 -4.65 -0.56
N PHE A 241 20.73 -4.78 -1.45
CA PHE A 241 20.92 -4.48 -2.87
C PHE A 241 21.27 -3.01 -3.08
N ASP A 242 20.62 -2.09 -2.37
CA ASP A 242 20.89 -0.66 -2.49
C ASP A 242 22.35 -0.31 -2.14
N LYS A 243 22.89 -0.86 -1.05
CA LYS A 243 24.25 -0.59 -0.61
C LYS A 243 25.33 -1.37 -1.37
N LEU A 244 25.03 -2.57 -1.85
CA LEU A 244 26.05 -3.45 -2.43
C LEU A 244 26.08 -3.46 -3.97
N THR A 245 25.06 -2.87 -4.63
CA THR A 245 25.05 -2.67 -6.09
C THR A 245 25.08 -1.18 -6.43
N GLN A 246 25.65 -0.82 -7.58
CA GLN A 246 25.73 0.58 -8.03
C GLN A 246 25.21 0.80 -9.44
N ASN A 247 25.22 -0.26 -10.24
CA ASN A 247 24.77 -0.21 -11.64
C ASN A 247 23.24 -0.34 -11.69
N THR A 248 22.65 0.20 -12.76
CA THR A 248 21.29 -0.11 -13.19
C THR A 248 21.11 -1.61 -13.36
N GLY A 249 19.90 -2.06 -13.16
CA GLY A 249 19.55 -3.46 -13.27
C GLY A 249 18.55 -3.91 -12.22
N PHE A 250 18.46 -5.21 -12.02
CA PHE A 250 17.47 -5.79 -11.12
C PHE A 250 17.95 -7.10 -10.49
N SER A 251 17.37 -7.46 -9.36
CA SER A 251 17.65 -8.75 -8.72
C SER A 251 17.00 -9.88 -9.48
N LYS A 252 17.56 -11.10 -9.42
CA LYS A 252 16.85 -12.29 -9.89
C LYS A 252 15.44 -12.29 -9.33
N PRO A 253 14.36 -12.49 -10.14
CA PRO A 253 12.99 -12.42 -9.65
C PRO A 253 12.63 -13.61 -8.74
N ASN A 254 11.71 -13.38 -7.82
CA ASN A 254 11.07 -14.41 -7.02
C ASN A 254 9.56 -14.42 -7.28
N VAL A 255 8.98 -15.59 -7.47
CA VAL A 255 7.52 -15.75 -7.52
C VAL A 255 6.99 -15.95 -6.10
N VAL A 256 6.01 -15.14 -5.71
CA VAL A 256 5.32 -15.22 -4.44
C VAL A 256 3.89 -15.64 -4.69
N LYS A 257 3.48 -16.74 -4.05
CA LYS A 257 2.14 -17.29 -4.14
C LYS A 257 1.39 -17.06 -2.85
N LEU A 258 0.19 -16.47 -2.93
CA LEU A 258 -0.65 -16.14 -1.79
C LEU A 258 -2.04 -16.73 -2.00
N SER A 259 -2.49 -17.53 -1.05
CA SER A 259 -3.86 -18.07 -1.04
C SER A 259 -4.79 -17.10 -0.30
N LEU A 260 -5.95 -16.85 -0.87
CA LEU A 260 -7.03 -16.14 -0.20
C LEU A 260 -7.62 -16.97 0.93
N PRO A 261 -8.23 -16.32 1.95
CA PRO A 261 -9.03 -16.99 2.95
C PRO A 261 -10.10 -17.89 2.29
N LYS A 262 -10.17 -19.15 2.74
CA LYS A 262 -11.09 -20.12 2.12
C LYS A 262 -12.55 -19.66 2.16
N ALA A 263 -12.94 -19.03 3.26
CA ALA A 263 -14.28 -18.50 3.44
C ALA A 263 -14.67 -17.41 2.39
N LEU A 264 -13.70 -16.71 1.78
CA LEU A 264 -13.96 -15.67 0.79
C LEU A 264 -13.91 -16.15 -0.66
N LYS A 265 -13.28 -17.30 -0.94
CA LYS A 265 -13.07 -17.77 -2.32
C LYS A 265 -14.36 -17.88 -3.12
N ASN A 266 -15.43 -18.37 -2.47
CA ASN A 266 -16.72 -18.56 -3.12
C ASN A 266 -17.45 -17.24 -3.40
N TYR A 267 -17.32 -16.27 -2.49
CA TYR A 267 -18.04 -14.99 -2.58
C TYR A 267 -17.37 -14.00 -3.53
N LEU A 268 -16.03 -14.04 -3.64
CA LEU A 268 -15.27 -13.16 -4.52
C LEU A 268 -15.12 -13.74 -5.94
N ASP A 269 -15.74 -14.91 -6.21
CA ASP A 269 -15.62 -15.63 -7.48
C ASP A 269 -14.14 -15.74 -7.93
N PHE A 270 -13.23 -16.02 -6.98
CA PHE A 270 -11.80 -16.14 -7.22
C PHE A 270 -11.24 -17.36 -6.51
N SER A 271 -11.09 -18.46 -7.26
CA SER A 271 -10.65 -19.75 -6.73
C SER A 271 -9.14 -19.95 -6.75
N GLU A 272 -8.43 -19.20 -7.58
CA GLU A 272 -7.00 -19.36 -7.79
C GLU A 272 -6.17 -18.67 -6.69
N ASP A 273 -4.91 -19.05 -6.58
CA ASP A 273 -3.97 -18.33 -5.74
C ASP A 273 -3.42 -17.10 -6.49
N LEU A 274 -3.26 -16.01 -5.75
CA LEU A 274 -2.66 -14.80 -6.28
C LEU A 274 -1.15 -15.00 -6.42
N MET A 275 -0.64 -14.85 -7.63
CA MET A 275 0.80 -14.93 -7.90
C MET A 275 1.37 -13.56 -8.19
N PHE A 276 2.56 -13.29 -7.65
CA PHE A 276 3.29 -12.05 -7.89
C PHE A 276 4.75 -12.35 -8.21
N THR A 277 5.26 -11.74 -9.25
CA THR A 277 6.70 -11.66 -9.49
C THR A 277 7.25 -10.47 -8.72
N VAL A 278 8.23 -10.74 -7.85
CA VAL A 278 8.87 -9.74 -6.98
C VAL A 278 10.34 -9.67 -7.29
N PHE A 279 10.85 -8.46 -7.48
CA PHE A 279 12.26 -8.20 -7.66
C PHE A 279 12.62 -6.81 -7.13
N TYR A 280 13.90 -6.54 -7.02
CA TYR A 280 14.45 -5.24 -6.65
C TYR A 280 15.10 -4.62 -7.88
N ALA A 281 14.88 -3.35 -8.16
CA ALA A 281 15.43 -2.70 -9.33
C ALA A 281 15.99 -1.31 -9.02
N ARG A 282 17.06 -0.94 -9.74
CA ARG A 282 17.61 0.41 -9.82
C ARG A 282 17.44 0.90 -11.25
N LEU A 283 16.65 1.98 -11.40
CA LEU A 283 16.26 2.51 -12.71
C LEU A 283 17.32 3.45 -13.33
N GLU A 284 18.08 4.16 -12.50
CA GLU A 284 19.19 5.02 -12.93
C GLU A 284 20.46 4.75 -12.10
N PRO A 285 21.66 4.96 -12.67
CA PRO A 285 22.92 4.67 -11.97
C PRO A 285 23.05 5.48 -10.67
N ARG A 286 23.48 4.83 -9.60
CA ARG A 286 23.72 5.42 -8.27
C ARG A 286 22.47 5.92 -7.53
N GLU A 287 21.30 5.83 -8.13
CA GLU A 287 20.01 6.13 -7.50
C GLU A 287 19.55 4.96 -6.61
N GLN A 288 18.46 5.14 -5.91
CA GLN A 288 17.92 4.16 -4.95
C GLN A 288 17.39 2.89 -5.64
N VAL A 289 17.43 1.79 -4.90
CA VAL A 289 16.78 0.54 -5.29
C VAL A 289 15.35 0.54 -4.77
N PHE A 290 14.40 0.06 -5.58
CA PHE A 290 13.00 -0.12 -5.22
C PHE A 290 12.62 -1.60 -5.26
N ARG A 291 11.67 -1.96 -4.42
CA ARG A 291 11.00 -3.26 -4.53
C ARG A 291 9.84 -3.11 -5.51
N ILE A 292 9.80 -3.99 -6.51
CA ILE A 292 8.77 -4.02 -7.55
C ILE A 292 7.99 -5.32 -7.42
N GLU A 293 6.67 -5.21 -7.47
CA GLU A 293 5.73 -6.33 -7.48
C GLU A 293 4.85 -6.24 -8.71
N VAL A 294 4.80 -7.29 -9.51
CA VAL A 294 3.96 -7.41 -10.70
C VAL A 294 3.03 -8.60 -10.51
N PHE A 295 1.76 -8.42 -10.80
CA PHE A 295 0.80 -9.52 -10.73
C PHE A 295 1.07 -10.56 -11.81
N GLY A 296 1.05 -11.83 -11.44
CA GLY A 296 1.37 -12.98 -12.29
C GLY A 296 2.86 -13.34 -12.30
N GLU A 297 3.16 -14.45 -12.94
CA GLU A 297 4.54 -14.88 -13.20
C GLU A 297 5.07 -14.16 -14.45
N ARG A 298 6.29 -13.60 -14.35
CA ARG A 298 6.93 -12.81 -15.42
C ARG A 298 8.26 -13.43 -15.80
N SER A 299 8.49 -13.52 -17.09
CA SER A 299 9.79 -13.91 -17.65
C SER A 299 10.84 -12.80 -17.45
N MET A 300 12.10 -13.13 -17.67
CA MET A 300 13.19 -12.14 -17.63
C MET A 300 13.01 -11.06 -18.70
N GLU A 301 12.49 -11.42 -19.86
CA GLU A 301 12.19 -10.52 -20.95
C GLU A 301 11.03 -9.56 -20.61
N ASP A 302 9.99 -10.06 -19.95
CA ASP A 302 8.89 -9.20 -19.44
C ASP A 302 9.40 -8.17 -18.44
N ILE A 303 10.31 -8.58 -17.54
CA ILE A 303 10.91 -7.68 -16.57
C ILE A 303 11.77 -6.61 -17.25
N LYS A 304 12.60 -6.99 -18.22
CA LYS A 304 13.39 -6.01 -18.99
C LYS A 304 12.50 -5.01 -19.71
N LYS A 305 11.46 -5.51 -20.39
CA LYS A 305 10.46 -4.65 -21.05
C LYS A 305 9.79 -3.70 -20.05
N LEU A 306 9.40 -4.19 -18.86
CA LEU A 306 8.84 -3.33 -17.82
C LEU A 306 9.83 -2.25 -17.38
N LEU A 307 11.14 -2.57 -17.25
CA LEU A 307 12.15 -1.58 -16.89
C LEU A 307 12.36 -0.55 -17.99
N ASP A 308 12.27 -0.95 -19.27
CA ASP A 308 12.27 -0.03 -20.41
C ASP A 308 11.05 0.90 -20.36
N ASP A 309 9.86 0.34 -20.12
CA ASP A 309 8.62 1.10 -19.98
C ASP A 309 8.70 2.11 -18.82
N LEU A 310 9.20 1.71 -17.66
CA LEU A 310 9.41 2.59 -16.49
C LEU A 310 10.43 3.70 -16.77
N SER A 311 11.47 3.42 -17.56
CA SER A 311 12.54 4.39 -17.86
C SER A 311 12.02 5.62 -18.59
N VAL A 312 10.94 5.50 -19.36
CA VAL A 312 10.30 6.62 -20.11
C VAL A 312 9.88 7.75 -19.16
N PHE A 313 9.42 7.40 -17.97
CA PHE A 313 8.91 8.35 -16.96
C PHE A 313 9.81 8.48 -15.73
N THR A 314 10.98 7.86 -15.76
CA THR A 314 11.91 7.92 -14.63
C THR A 314 12.68 9.24 -14.63
N VAL A 315 12.72 9.90 -13.47
CA VAL A 315 13.48 11.12 -13.23
C VAL A 315 14.16 11.00 -11.88
N ARG A 316 15.48 11.09 -11.85
CA ARG A 316 16.28 10.89 -10.63
C ARG A 316 15.95 9.55 -9.97
N GLY A 317 15.98 8.50 -10.78
CA GLY A 317 15.81 7.12 -10.36
C GLY A 317 14.40 6.69 -9.95
N TYR A 318 13.40 7.57 -9.97
CA TYR A 318 12.03 7.27 -9.54
C TYR A 318 10.99 7.68 -10.59
N PRO A 319 9.92 6.88 -10.81
CA PRO A 319 8.85 7.24 -11.74
C PRO A 319 8.19 8.57 -11.37
N TYR A 320 8.30 9.57 -12.25
CA TYR A 320 7.77 10.92 -12.04
C TYR A 320 6.26 10.93 -11.75
N PRO A 321 5.40 10.14 -12.45
CA PRO A 321 3.97 10.10 -12.13
C PRO A 321 3.67 9.71 -10.68
N LEU A 322 4.40 8.75 -10.10
CA LEU A 322 4.25 8.41 -8.67
C LEU A 322 4.70 9.54 -7.74
N ARG A 323 5.79 10.24 -8.10
CA ARG A 323 6.23 11.41 -7.33
C ARG A 323 5.17 12.49 -7.34
N ARG A 324 4.53 12.71 -8.49
CA ARG A 324 3.46 13.70 -8.62
C ARG A 324 2.22 13.30 -7.83
N ALA A 325 1.78 12.04 -7.92
CA ALA A 325 0.67 11.53 -7.11
C ALA A 325 0.93 11.75 -5.61
N HIS A 326 2.12 11.41 -5.14
CA HIS A 326 2.53 11.61 -3.75
C HIS A 326 2.43 13.08 -3.30
N GLN A 327 2.87 14.02 -4.13
CA GLN A 327 2.78 15.46 -3.82
C GLN A 327 1.33 15.98 -3.75
N GLU A 328 0.43 15.40 -4.55
CA GLU A 328 -0.99 15.81 -4.57
C GLU A 328 -1.78 15.31 -3.35
N VAL A 329 -1.37 14.19 -2.75
CA VAL A 329 -2.13 13.60 -1.64
C VAL A 329 -1.61 13.99 -0.26
N GLU A 330 -0.44 14.62 -0.14
CA GLU A 330 0.19 14.88 1.15
C GLU A 330 -0.73 15.66 2.10
N ILE A 331 -1.15 15.02 3.21
CA ILE A 331 -1.93 15.65 4.29
C ILE A 331 -0.97 16.04 5.42
N ARG A 332 -0.76 17.32 5.64
CA ARG A 332 0.15 17.86 6.65
C ARG A 332 -0.54 18.07 7.99
N GLY A 333 0.26 18.26 9.04
CA GLY A 333 -0.27 18.63 10.35
C GLY A 333 -1.10 19.91 10.34
N GLU A 334 -0.73 20.88 9.50
CA GLU A 334 -1.47 22.14 9.32
C GLU A 334 -2.87 21.90 8.72
N ASP A 335 -3.01 20.94 7.81
CA ASP A 335 -4.30 20.56 7.22
C ASP A 335 -5.19 19.94 8.29
N MET A 336 -4.64 19.07 9.14
CA MET A 336 -5.37 18.50 10.28
C MET A 336 -5.82 19.57 11.27
N LEU A 337 -4.99 20.58 11.57
CA LEU A 337 -5.38 21.72 12.40
C LEU A 337 -6.50 22.56 11.76
N ARG A 338 -6.50 22.70 10.44
CA ARG A 338 -7.58 23.38 9.71
C ARG A 338 -8.88 22.59 9.81
N ILE A 339 -8.84 21.27 9.59
CA ILE A 339 -10.00 20.37 9.74
C ILE A 339 -10.55 20.43 11.18
N TYR A 340 -9.68 20.34 12.18
CA TYR A 340 -10.03 20.47 13.60
C TYR A 340 -10.79 21.77 13.90
N ARG A 341 -10.36 22.89 13.34
CA ARG A 341 -11.03 24.19 13.50
C ARG A 341 -12.39 24.23 12.80
N ILE A 342 -12.47 23.71 11.56
CA ILE A 342 -13.73 23.65 10.80
C ILE A 342 -14.79 22.83 11.56
N LEU A 343 -14.39 21.73 12.19
CA LEU A 343 -15.27 20.86 12.97
C LEU A 343 -15.58 21.41 14.37
N SER A 344 -14.97 22.54 14.77
CA SER A 344 -15.19 23.18 16.08
C SER A 344 -14.91 22.26 17.27
N LEU A 345 -13.92 21.40 17.19
CA LEU A 345 -13.58 20.40 18.24
C LEU A 345 -12.76 21.01 19.39
N TYR A 346 -12.88 22.31 19.67
CA TYR A 346 -12.08 23.05 20.68
C TYR A 346 -12.29 22.58 22.11
N HIS A 347 -13.43 21.93 22.38
CA HIS A 347 -13.77 21.48 23.73
C HIS A 347 -13.36 20.02 23.99
N GLU A 348 -12.81 19.36 22.97
CA GLU A 348 -12.40 17.96 23.07
C GLU A 348 -10.96 17.87 23.59
N GLU A 349 -10.77 17.13 24.69
CA GLU A 349 -9.46 16.96 25.31
C GLU A 349 -8.56 16.02 24.49
N ARG A 350 -7.36 16.46 24.15
CA ARG A 350 -6.31 15.63 23.58
C ARG A 350 -5.68 14.78 24.68
N GLY A 351 -5.56 13.48 24.46
CA GLY A 351 -5.04 12.56 25.48
C GLY A 351 -3.64 12.89 26.02
N ARG A 352 -2.81 13.62 25.27
CA ARG A 352 -1.44 14.01 25.66
C ARG A 352 -1.35 15.38 26.36
N GLU A 353 -2.36 16.23 26.30
CA GLU A 353 -2.34 17.57 26.90
C GLU A 353 -2.51 17.55 28.42
N VAL A 354 -2.91 16.40 28.98
CA VAL A 354 -3.03 16.22 30.45
C VAL A 354 -1.66 16.16 31.15
N LEU A 355 -0.58 15.99 30.40
CA LEU A 355 0.79 15.88 30.91
C LEU A 355 1.61 17.18 30.74
N LEU A 356 1.00 18.24 30.22
CA LEU A 356 1.58 19.59 30.10
C LEU A 356 0.92 20.54 31.08
#